data_d72513ed853643a8983ca1092c33b3e3
#
_entry.id   d72513ed853643a8983ca1092c33b3e3
#
_cell.length_a   1.000
_cell.length_b   1.000
_cell.length_c   1.000
_cell.angle_alpha   90.00
_cell.angle_beta   90.00
_cell.angle_gamma   90.00
#
_symmetry.space_group_name_H-M   'P 1'
#
loop_
_entity.id
_entity.type
_entity.pdbx_description
1 polymer ?
#
loop_
_entity_poly.entity_id
_entity_poly.type
_entity_poly.pdbx_seq_one_letter_code
_entity_poly.pdbx_strand_id
1 'polypeptide(L)'
;LCAIAEKKNIKQMRLSGSEPTIGKEHLLELLEMIDKTKYSFILETNGILIDDDYAKSLSEFRNLHVRVSFKGANEKEFSILTGAKREGFSLQLKAIEALVKNNVSCHPAVMVSFSEKENFEKLISKFKEIDSNIEVEIEELILYPHVVRRLEKYCIKYEKGYEPENVPERLV
;
A
#
# COMPACT_ATOMS: atom_id res chain seq x y z
N LEU A 1 2.22 18.26 -15.66
CA LEU A 1 1.25 17.27 -15.20
C LEU A 1 -0.14 17.90 -15.04
N CYS A 2 -0.34 18.99 -14.26
CA CYS A 2 -1.64 19.62 -14.01
C CYS A 2 -2.39 20.01 -15.30
N ALA A 3 -1.72 20.62 -16.29
CA ALA A 3 -2.35 20.96 -17.57
C ALA A 3 -2.85 19.72 -18.37
N ILE A 4 -2.14 18.60 -18.26
CA ILE A 4 -2.57 17.33 -18.88
C ILE A 4 -3.77 16.76 -18.11
N ALA A 5 -3.73 16.80 -16.79
CA ALA A 5 -4.81 16.34 -15.92
C ALA A 5 -6.11 17.13 -16.16
N GLU A 6 -6.02 18.45 -16.30
CA GLU A 6 -7.17 19.29 -16.66
C GLU A 6 -7.77 18.94 -18.03
N LYS A 7 -6.93 18.83 -19.05
CA LYS A 7 -7.37 18.48 -20.41
C LYS A 7 -8.06 17.11 -20.47
N LYS A 8 -7.65 16.16 -19.60
CA LYS A 8 -8.21 14.80 -19.54
C LYS A 8 -9.27 14.62 -18.47
N ASN A 9 -9.67 15.68 -17.77
CA ASN A 9 -10.61 15.66 -16.65
C ASN A 9 -10.23 14.65 -15.55
N ILE A 10 -8.93 14.49 -15.29
CA ILE A 10 -8.40 13.65 -14.22
C ILE A 10 -8.65 14.38 -12.89
N LYS A 11 -9.14 13.67 -11.88
CA LYS A 11 -9.41 14.23 -10.55
C LYS A 11 -8.42 13.75 -9.51
N GLN A 12 -7.75 12.64 -9.76
CA GLN A 12 -6.84 11.99 -8.82
C GLN A 12 -5.50 11.71 -9.46
N MET A 13 -4.44 11.94 -8.72
CA MET A 13 -3.07 11.58 -9.09
C MET A 13 -2.56 10.49 -8.14
N ARG A 14 -1.62 9.69 -8.62
CA ARG A 14 -1.02 8.62 -7.83
C ARG A 14 0.49 8.61 -8.01
N LEU A 15 1.22 8.46 -6.91
CA LEU A 15 2.64 8.16 -6.91
C LEU A 15 2.83 6.71 -6.47
N SER A 16 3.31 5.88 -7.38
CA SER A 16 3.58 4.47 -7.13
C SER A 16 4.88 4.05 -7.85
N GLY A 17 5.37 2.86 -7.49
CA GLY A 17 6.61 2.30 -8.05
C GLY A 17 7.83 2.61 -7.20
N SER A 18 8.73 1.62 -7.07
CA SER A 18 9.81 1.64 -6.08
C SER A 18 9.31 1.91 -4.65
N GLU A 19 9.93 2.80 -3.92
CA GLU A 19 9.47 3.23 -2.60
C GLU A 19 9.61 4.76 -2.49
N PRO A 20 8.53 5.52 -2.66
CA PRO A 20 8.59 6.97 -2.68
C PRO A 20 9.09 7.61 -1.37
N THR A 21 8.86 6.94 -0.24
CA THR A 21 9.22 7.46 1.09
C THR A 21 10.72 7.49 1.36
N ILE A 22 11.56 6.86 0.52
CA ILE A 22 13.02 6.96 0.59
C ILE A 22 13.49 8.41 0.38
N GLY A 23 12.85 9.13 -0.53
CA GLY A 23 13.16 10.52 -0.83
C GLY A 23 12.27 11.49 -0.06
N LYS A 24 12.29 11.45 1.29
CA LYS A 24 11.38 12.24 2.15
C LYS A 24 11.27 13.70 1.73
N GLU A 25 12.39 14.40 1.58
CA GLU A 25 12.41 15.83 1.23
C GLU A 25 11.74 16.08 -0.13
N HIS A 26 12.11 15.32 -1.16
CA HIS A 26 11.51 15.41 -2.49
C HIS A 26 10.02 15.08 -2.50
N LEU A 27 9.60 14.09 -1.70
CA LEU A 27 8.19 13.73 -1.57
C LEU A 27 7.41 14.90 -0.94
N LEU A 28 7.91 15.51 0.13
CA LEU A 28 7.25 16.63 0.79
C LEU A 28 7.16 17.86 -0.13
N GLU A 29 8.22 18.19 -0.87
CA GLU A 29 8.20 19.26 -1.89
C GLU A 29 7.14 19.00 -2.97
N LEU A 30 7.04 17.75 -3.46
CA LEU A 30 6.01 17.37 -4.41
C LEU A 30 4.60 17.54 -3.83
N LEU A 31 4.39 17.10 -2.59
CA LEU A 31 3.11 17.21 -1.90
C LEU A 31 2.70 18.67 -1.69
N GLU A 32 3.62 19.56 -1.31
CA GLU A 32 3.38 21.00 -1.23
C GLU A 32 2.90 21.60 -2.56
N MET A 33 3.45 21.13 -3.68
CA MET A 33 3.03 21.59 -5.01
C MET A 33 1.61 21.09 -5.34
N ILE A 34 1.29 19.86 -4.95
CA ILE A 34 0.00 19.21 -5.26
C ILE A 34 -1.10 19.74 -4.34
N ASP A 35 -0.81 20.01 -3.08
CA ASP A 35 -1.79 20.51 -2.11
C ASP A 35 -2.36 21.88 -2.48
N LYS A 36 -1.62 22.66 -3.29
CA LYS A 36 -2.09 23.91 -3.92
C LYS A 36 -3.04 23.70 -5.10
N THR A 37 -3.33 22.46 -5.44
CA THR A 37 -4.21 22.10 -6.56
C THR A 37 -5.54 21.52 -6.05
N LYS A 38 -6.46 21.28 -6.99
CA LYS A 38 -7.76 20.61 -6.71
C LYS A 38 -7.71 19.08 -6.76
N TYR A 39 -6.54 18.50 -7.02
CA TYR A 39 -6.40 17.05 -7.21
C TYR A 39 -6.23 16.32 -5.88
N SER A 40 -6.94 15.20 -5.71
CA SER A 40 -6.58 14.23 -4.68
C SER A 40 -5.31 13.47 -5.08
N PHE A 41 -4.50 13.10 -4.11
CA PHE A 41 -3.23 12.44 -4.34
C PHE A 41 -3.10 11.17 -3.51
N ILE A 42 -2.83 10.05 -4.18
CA ILE A 42 -2.56 8.77 -3.52
C ILE A 42 -1.05 8.54 -3.49
N LEU A 43 -0.50 8.38 -2.29
CA LEU A 43 0.84 7.89 -2.05
C LEU A 43 0.79 6.39 -1.81
N GLU A 44 1.37 5.60 -2.71
CA GLU A 44 1.56 4.17 -2.50
C GLU A 44 2.95 3.91 -1.90
N THR A 45 2.99 3.23 -0.79
CA THR A 45 4.22 2.94 -0.06
C THR A 45 4.16 1.56 0.59
N ASN A 46 5.34 0.97 0.88
CA ASN A 46 5.42 -0.17 1.75
C ASN A 46 5.31 0.20 3.25
N GLY A 47 5.34 1.47 3.59
CA GLY A 47 5.16 2.00 4.94
C GLY A 47 6.37 1.87 5.88
N ILE A 48 7.40 1.11 5.53
CA ILE A 48 8.51 0.75 6.46
C ILE A 48 9.26 1.98 7.02
N LEU A 49 9.31 3.06 6.25
CA LEU A 49 10.01 4.29 6.63
C LEU A 49 9.10 5.34 7.30
N ILE A 50 7.81 5.06 7.43
CA ILE A 50 6.86 5.99 8.04
C ILE A 50 6.84 5.76 9.55
N ASP A 51 7.54 6.61 10.27
CA ASP A 51 7.46 6.76 11.73
C ASP A 51 6.50 7.90 12.12
N ASP A 52 6.42 8.21 13.41
CA ASP A 52 5.53 9.26 13.94
C ASP A 52 5.89 10.67 13.39
N ASP A 53 7.18 10.97 13.28
CA ASP A 53 7.64 12.25 12.73
C ASP A 53 7.36 12.38 11.23
N TYR A 54 7.50 11.28 10.49
CA TYR A 54 7.15 11.27 9.08
C TYR A 54 5.63 11.41 8.89
N ALA A 55 4.83 10.66 9.65
CA ALA A 55 3.37 10.74 9.60
C ALA A 55 2.89 12.16 9.95
N LYS A 56 3.51 12.80 10.95
CA LYS A 56 3.24 14.20 11.28
C LYS A 56 3.55 15.15 10.12
N SER A 57 4.65 14.95 9.40
CA SER A 57 4.95 15.75 8.20
C SER A 57 3.90 15.53 7.10
N LEU A 58 3.40 14.30 6.93
CA LEU A 58 2.35 13.98 5.96
C LEU A 58 0.98 14.54 6.33
N SER A 59 0.70 14.77 7.62
CA SER A 59 -0.59 15.29 8.10
C SER A 59 -0.86 16.75 7.70
N GLU A 60 0.16 17.47 7.23
CA GLU A 60 0.02 18.85 6.75
C GLU A 60 -0.70 18.94 5.39
N PHE A 61 -0.81 17.82 4.65
CA PHE A 61 -1.38 17.79 3.30
C PHE A 61 -2.81 17.26 3.28
N ARG A 62 -3.79 18.11 2.99
CA ARG A 62 -5.23 17.79 3.06
C ARG A 62 -5.71 16.87 1.92
N ASN A 63 -5.06 16.98 0.76
CA ASN A 63 -5.43 16.23 -0.44
C ASN A 63 -4.72 14.88 -0.55
N LEU A 64 -3.95 14.49 0.49
CA LEU A 64 -3.16 13.27 0.54
C LEU A 64 -3.99 12.10 1.09
N HIS A 65 -3.84 10.96 0.45
CA HIS A 65 -4.28 9.66 0.94
C HIS A 65 -3.12 8.66 0.85
N VAL A 66 -2.81 7.97 1.93
CA VAL A 66 -1.68 7.00 1.97
C VAL A 66 -2.21 5.59 1.88
N ARG A 67 -1.78 4.88 0.83
CA ARG A 67 -2.07 3.46 0.61
C ARG A 67 -0.84 2.64 1.01
N VAL A 68 -0.94 1.89 2.10
CA VAL A 68 0.16 1.06 2.60
C VAL A 68 0.01 -0.37 2.10
N SER A 69 0.96 -0.82 1.27
CA SER A 69 0.92 -2.13 0.63
C SER A 69 1.54 -3.22 1.51
N PHE A 70 0.71 -4.16 1.95
CA PHE A 70 1.12 -5.36 2.70
C PHE A 70 1.27 -6.55 1.76
N LYS A 71 2.42 -7.19 1.78
CA LYS A 71 2.67 -8.43 1.02
C LYS A 71 2.64 -9.63 1.97
N GLY A 72 1.46 -10.24 2.07
CA GLY A 72 1.15 -11.30 3.03
C GLY A 72 0.50 -10.78 4.32
N ALA A 73 0.01 -11.70 5.15
CA ALA A 73 -0.76 -11.42 6.37
C ALA A 73 0.06 -11.55 7.67
N ASN A 74 1.33 -11.91 7.58
CA ASN A 74 2.22 -12.08 8.73
C ASN A 74 3.70 -11.90 8.36
N GLU A 75 4.57 -11.85 9.36
CA GLU A 75 6.01 -11.64 9.22
C GLU A 75 6.70 -12.70 8.33
N LYS A 76 6.26 -13.96 8.40
CA LYS A 76 6.83 -15.06 7.61
C LYS A 76 6.47 -14.88 6.14
N GLU A 77 5.20 -14.66 5.83
CA GLU A 77 4.73 -14.43 4.47
C GLU A 77 5.37 -13.17 3.87
N PHE A 78 5.40 -12.07 4.62
CA PHE A 78 6.08 -10.84 4.23
C PHE A 78 7.54 -11.09 3.82
N SER A 79 8.30 -11.80 4.66
CA SER A 79 9.71 -12.10 4.38
C SER A 79 9.90 -12.97 3.14
N ILE A 80 9.03 -13.97 2.93
CA ILE A 80 9.07 -14.84 1.75
C ILE A 80 8.75 -14.06 0.47
N LEU A 81 7.74 -13.21 0.50
CA LEU A 81 7.26 -12.49 -0.69
C LEU A 81 8.14 -11.30 -1.08
N THR A 82 8.75 -10.64 -0.10
CA THR A 82 9.55 -9.42 -0.34
C THR A 82 11.05 -9.66 -0.34
N GLY A 83 11.52 -10.76 0.29
CA GLY A 83 12.94 -11.00 0.56
C GLY A 83 13.50 -10.13 1.68
N ALA A 84 12.67 -9.30 2.32
CA ALA A 84 13.08 -8.43 3.43
C ALA A 84 13.09 -9.19 4.76
N LYS A 85 13.71 -8.57 5.78
CA LYS A 85 13.68 -9.10 7.14
C LYS A 85 12.26 -9.06 7.71
N ARG A 86 11.91 -10.04 8.56
CA ARG A 86 10.57 -10.20 9.14
C ARG A 86 10.07 -8.97 9.90
N GLU A 87 10.99 -8.26 10.55
CA GLU A 87 10.69 -7.04 11.31
C GLU A 87 10.06 -5.93 10.45
N GLY A 88 10.26 -5.97 9.13
CA GLY A 88 9.62 -5.05 8.19
C GLY A 88 8.10 -5.08 8.26
N PHE A 89 7.50 -6.25 8.51
CA PHE A 89 6.05 -6.36 8.68
C PHE A 89 5.54 -5.58 9.91
N SER A 90 6.25 -5.68 11.02
CA SER A 90 5.91 -4.92 12.23
C SER A 90 6.06 -3.41 12.03
N LEU A 91 7.03 -2.98 11.19
CA LEU A 91 7.18 -1.57 10.83
C LEU A 91 6.02 -1.08 9.96
N GLN A 92 5.48 -1.91 9.07
CA GLN A 92 4.28 -1.56 8.30
C GLN A 92 3.05 -1.34 9.19
N LEU A 93 2.85 -2.19 10.23
CA LEU A 93 1.77 -1.99 11.20
C LEU A 93 1.95 -0.69 11.98
N LYS A 94 3.17 -0.40 12.45
CA LYS A 94 3.49 0.87 13.13
C LYS A 94 3.26 2.08 12.24
N ALA A 95 3.48 1.96 10.93
CA ALA A 95 3.18 3.02 9.98
C ALA A 95 1.67 3.33 9.92
N ILE A 96 0.81 2.31 9.89
CA ILE A 96 -0.65 2.51 9.98
C ILE A 96 -1.02 3.19 11.32
N GLU A 97 -0.46 2.73 12.45
CA GLU A 97 -0.68 3.36 13.76
C GLU A 97 -0.27 4.83 13.76
N ALA A 98 0.92 5.16 13.22
CA ALA A 98 1.43 6.52 13.14
C ALA A 98 0.56 7.42 12.24
N LEU A 99 0.13 6.91 11.08
CA LEU A 99 -0.74 7.64 10.16
C LEU A 99 -2.10 7.95 10.79
N VAL A 100 -2.75 6.94 11.39
CA VAL A 100 -4.04 7.11 12.08
C VAL A 100 -3.91 8.09 13.26
N LYS A 101 -2.90 7.93 14.10
CA LYS A 101 -2.62 8.81 15.25
C LYS A 101 -2.46 10.28 14.84
N ASN A 102 -1.84 10.53 13.69
CA ASN A 102 -1.61 11.88 13.15
C ASN A 102 -2.73 12.37 12.21
N ASN A 103 -3.88 11.67 12.16
CA ASN A 103 -5.02 12.01 11.32
C ASN A 103 -4.70 12.08 9.83
N VAL A 104 -3.75 11.30 9.34
CA VAL A 104 -3.47 11.15 7.91
C VAL A 104 -4.46 10.15 7.32
N SER A 105 -5.16 10.55 6.25
CA SER A 105 -6.05 9.64 5.54
C SER A 105 -5.25 8.46 4.98
N CYS A 106 -5.59 7.23 5.37
CA CYS A 106 -4.85 6.05 4.93
C CYS A 106 -5.71 4.79 4.94
N HIS A 107 -5.26 3.80 4.18
CA HIS A 107 -5.73 2.43 4.29
C HIS A 107 -4.61 1.41 4.00
N PRO A 108 -4.65 0.21 4.61
CA PRO A 108 -3.83 -0.92 4.21
C PRO A 108 -4.41 -1.61 2.96
N ALA A 109 -3.54 -1.97 2.03
CA ALA A 109 -3.87 -2.83 0.90
C ALA A 109 -3.11 -4.15 1.04
N VAL A 110 -3.83 -5.27 1.14
CA VAL A 110 -3.26 -6.57 1.53
C VAL A 110 -3.33 -7.55 0.37
N MET A 111 -2.18 -8.08 -0.05
CA MET A 111 -2.08 -9.19 -0.99
C MET A 111 -2.42 -10.49 -0.27
N VAL A 112 -3.65 -10.99 -0.48
CA VAL A 112 -4.19 -12.16 0.24
C VAL A 112 -3.89 -13.50 -0.41
N SER A 113 -3.50 -13.51 -1.67
CA SER A 113 -3.33 -14.75 -2.46
C SER A 113 -2.29 -15.74 -1.94
N PHE A 114 -1.48 -15.33 -0.97
CA PHE A 114 -0.43 -16.15 -0.35
C PHE A 114 -0.71 -16.48 1.11
N SER A 115 -1.87 -16.08 1.62
CA SER A 115 -2.20 -16.16 3.04
C SER A 115 -3.34 -17.15 3.27
N GLU A 116 -3.20 -17.97 4.29
CA GLU A 116 -4.32 -18.73 4.83
C GLU A 116 -5.36 -17.77 5.43
N LYS A 117 -6.63 -18.14 5.32
CA LYS A 117 -7.76 -17.33 5.81
C LYS A 117 -7.59 -16.89 7.27
N GLU A 118 -7.15 -17.80 8.12
CA GLU A 118 -6.93 -17.51 9.56
C GLU A 118 -5.88 -16.42 9.79
N ASN A 119 -4.77 -16.42 9.02
CA ASN A 119 -3.73 -15.40 9.11
C ASN A 119 -4.26 -14.04 8.68
N PHE A 120 -5.05 -14.01 7.61
CA PHE A 120 -5.69 -12.80 7.14
C PHE A 120 -6.69 -12.24 8.17
N GLU A 121 -7.54 -13.08 8.76
CA GLU A 121 -8.47 -12.66 9.81
C GLU A 121 -7.75 -12.07 11.03
N LYS A 122 -6.62 -12.65 11.45
CA LYS A 122 -5.77 -12.10 12.50
C LYS A 122 -5.20 -10.72 12.14
N LEU A 123 -4.80 -10.53 10.88
CA LEU A 123 -4.32 -9.22 10.41
C LEU A 123 -5.43 -8.18 10.42
N ILE A 124 -6.63 -8.54 9.94
CA ILE A 124 -7.81 -7.65 9.99
C ILE A 124 -8.11 -7.23 11.43
N SER A 125 -8.05 -8.16 12.39
CA SER A 125 -8.26 -7.85 13.80
C SER A 125 -7.26 -6.81 14.32
N LYS A 126 -5.97 -6.93 13.95
CA LYS A 126 -4.95 -5.93 14.31
C LYS A 126 -5.25 -4.56 13.72
N PHE A 127 -5.68 -4.48 12.45
CA PHE A 127 -6.09 -3.20 11.88
C PHE A 127 -7.27 -2.59 12.62
N LYS A 128 -8.26 -3.40 13.01
CA LYS A 128 -9.43 -2.94 13.77
C LYS A 128 -9.09 -2.52 15.21
N GLU A 129 -8.02 -3.04 15.79
CA GLU A 129 -7.48 -2.57 17.09
C GLU A 129 -6.86 -1.17 16.94
N ILE A 130 -6.26 -0.84 15.78
CA ILE A 130 -5.69 0.48 15.52
C ILE A 130 -6.82 1.51 15.26
N ASP A 131 -7.76 1.16 14.38
CA ASP A 131 -8.94 1.96 14.09
C ASP A 131 -10.11 1.04 13.68
N SER A 132 -11.20 1.07 14.46
CA SER A 132 -12.38 0.24 14.20
C SER A 132 -13.04 0.50 12.84
N ASN A 133 -12.83 1.68 12.26
CA ASN A 133 -13.40 2.10 10.98
C ASN A 133 -12.44 1.94 9.80
N ILE A 134 -11.22 1.45 10.03
CA ILE A 134 -10.24 1.32 8.96
C ILE A 134 -10.75 0.40 7.84
N GLU A 135 -10.73 0.90 6.62
CA GLU A 135 -11.02 0.13 5.43
C GLU A 135 -9.77 -0.64 5.00
N VAL A 136 -9.94 -1.86 4.54
CA VAL A 136 -8.84 -2.71 4.06
C VAL A 136 -9.10 -3.07 2.61
N GLU A 137 -8.20 -2.63 1.72
CA GLU A 137 -8.22 -3.02 0.32
C GLU A 137 -7.63 -4.43 0.17
N ILE A 138 -8.32 -5.28 -0.60
CA ILE A 138 -7.86 -6.64 -0.89
C ILE A 138 -7.25 -6.70 -2.27
N GLU A 139 -5.97 -7.06 -2.31
CA GLU A 139 -5.26 -7.38 -3.56
C GLU A 139 -5.25 -8.90 -3.77
N GLU A 140 -5.48 -9.32 -5.01
CA GLU A 140 -5.35 -10.71 -5.42
C GLU A 140 -4.34 -10.84 -6.58
N LEU A 141 -3.68 -11.97 -6.66
CA LEU A 141 -2.60 -12.25 -7.59
C LEU A 141 -3.11 -12.35 -9.04
N ILE A 142 -2.48 -11.62 -9.94
CA ILE A 142 -2.66 -11.79 -11.39
C ILE A 142 -1.44 -12.51 -11.95
N LEU A 143 -1.69 -13.63 -12.63
CA LEU A 143 -0.69 -14.57 -13.13
C LEU A 143 -0.05 -14.10 -14.45
N TYR A 144 0.50 -12.88 -14.47
CA TYR A 144 1.29 -12.46 -15.61
C TYR A 144 2.50 -13.37 -15.85
N PRO A 145 2.93 -13.60 -17.10
CA PRO A 145 4.00 -14.55 -17.41
C PRO A 145 5.32 -14.30 -16.65
N HIS A 146 5.64 -13.06 -16.34
CA HIS A 146 6.83 -12.72 -15.57
C HIS A 146 6.65 -13.00 -14.06
N VAL A 147 5.42 -12.92 -13.55
CA VAL A 147 5.08 -13.26 -12.16
C VAL A 147 5.17 -14.77 -11.98
N VAL A 148 4.52 -15.55 -12.86
CA VAL A 148 4.57 -17.03 -12.84
C VAL A 148 6.01 -17.53 -12.82
N ARG A 149 6.87 -17.05 -13.73
CA ARG A 149 8.30 -17.41 -13.75
C ARG A 149 9.03 -17.12 -12.45
N ARG A 150 8.66 -16.05 -11.74
CA ARG A 150 9.25 -15.73 -10.41
C ARG A 150 8.75 -16.68 -9.33
N LEU A 151 7.47 -16.96 -9.30
CA LEU A 151 6.88 -17.89 -8.34
C LEU A 151 7.51 -19.28 -8.47
N GLU A 152 7.63 -19.80 -9.71
CA GLU A 152 8.30 -21.06 -10.00
C GLU A 152 9.78 -21.05 -9.59
N LYS A 153 10.52 -20.01 -9.99
CA LYS A 153 11.96 -19.87 -9.66
C LYS A 153 12.23 -19.91 -8.15
N TYR A 154 11.37 -19.32 -7.34
CA TYR A 154 11.53 -19.27 -5.90
C TYR A 154 10.67 -20.28 -5.14
N CYS A 155 10.00 -21.19 -5.85
CA CYS A 155 9.10 -22.19 -5.28
C CYS A 155 8.05 -21.59 -4.33
N ILE A 156 7.52 -20.40 -4.67
CA ILE A 156 6.50 -19.71 -3.88
C ILE A 156 5.13 -20.24 -4.30
N LYS A 157 4.40 -20.83 -3.34
CA LYS A 157 3.02 -21.30 -3.53
C LYS A 157 2.05 -20.15 -3.27
N TYR A 158 0.90 -20.20 -3.93
CA TYR A 158 -0.22 -19.29 -3.72
C TYR A 158 -1.54 -20.07 -3.61
N GLU A 159 -2.49 -19.54 -2.87
CA GLU A 159 -3.82 -20.12 -2.67
C GLU A 159 -4.77 -19.78 -3.82
N LYS A 160 -4.63 -18.57 -4.39
CA LYS A 160 -5.51 -18.06 -5.43
C LYS A 160 -4.79 -17.08 -6.36
N GLY A 161 -5.06 -17.22 -7.66
CA GLY A 161 -4.57 -16.29 -8.68
C GLY A 161 -5.48 -16.30 -9.90
N TYR A 162 -5.41 -15.25 -10.70
CA TYR A 162 -6.21 -15.08 -11.91
C TYR A 162 -5.34 -14.92 -13.13
N GLU A 163 -5.68 -15.58 -14.22
CA GLU A 163 -5.09 -15.30 -15.53
C GLU A 163 -5.46 -13.86 -15.95
N PRO A 164 -4.57 -13.14 -16.66
CA PRO A 164 -4.80 -11.76 -17.04
C PRO A 164 -6.10 -11.50 -17.79
N GLU A 165 -6.56 -12.50 -18.56
CA GLU A 165 -7.79 -12.45 -19.35
C GLU A 165 -9.06 -12.71 -18.53
N ASN A 166 -8.91 -13.20 -17.30
CA ASN A 166 -10.02 -13.63 -16.41
C ASN A 166 -10.01 -12.87 -15.07
N VAL A 167 -9.48 -11.66 -15.05
CA VAL A 167 -9.48 -10.83 -13.82
C VAL A 167 -10.91 -10.39 -13.51
N PRO A 168 -11.42 -10.65 -12.28
CA PRO A 168 -12.75 -10.21 -11.88
C PRO A 168 -12.88 -8.68 -11.92
N GLU A 169 -14.03 -8.15 -12.35
CA GLU A 169 -14.30 -6.69 -12.43
C GLU A 169 -14.03 -5.94 -11.11
N ARG A 170 -14.26 -6.61 -9.95
CA ARG A 170 -13.98 -6.03 -8.62
C ARG A 170 -12.48 -5.75 -8.34
N LEU A 171 -11.57 -6.23 -9.20
CA LEU A 171 -10.12 -6.05 -9.08
C LEU A 171 -9.53 -5.12 -10.16
N VAL A 172 -10.36 -4.53 -10.99
CA VAL A 172 -9.97 -3.65 -12.11
C VAL A 172 -10.22 -2.18 -11.79
#